data_9758cf10af08c24570bd16c5a09b377e
#
_entry.id   9758cf10af08c24570bd16c5a09b377e
#
_cell.length_a   1.000
_cell.length_b   1.000
_cell.length_c   1.000
_cell.angle_alpha   90.00
_cell.angle_beta   90.00
_cell.angle_gamma   90.00
#
_symmetry.space_group_name_H-M   'P 1'
#
loop_
_entity.id
_entity.type
_entity.pdbx_description
1 polymer ?
#
loop_
_entity_poly.entity_id
_entity_poly.type
_entity_poly.pdbx_seq_one_letter_code
_entity_poly.pdbx_strand_id
1 'polypeptide(L)'
;MRSNSTGLGVAAAAAFGLLLAGCGKAPESNVIVGAGHVEATDVHVAAKVAGRLLKFSLQEGDTVKLGQALAELDTTDNLLALRQARGDRDQAAAELALRVAGSRPEDIAEAATQVASARADLDGAQKDLDRMQGLLDRGSGTAKSRDDARTRRDMTAARLRGTEAALARARHGSRPQEIAEARARLAAMEAHAAALEQQIRDATVTSPLTGVVTEKVAQQGELLQPGSPLCVITDLANAWLTVYVAEPDLARIRLAQPAEVVTDDGQRRGGHITYISPEAEFTPKNVQTRDERVKLVFKVKVGLDNRDGLFKPGMPATARFQAPPKGGAPERPPTSGAAS
;
A
#
# COMPACT_ATOMS: atom_id res chain seq x y z
N MET A 1 -79.86 67.16 -34.33
CA MET A 1 -81.16 66.51 -34.59
C MET A 1 -81.17 65.27 -33.77
N ARG A 2 -81.99 65.31 -32.76
CA ARG A 2 -83.05 64.36 -32.41
C ARG A 2 -82.58 62.92 -32.30
N SER A 3 -82.89 62.12 -31.29
CA SER A 3 -83.80 62.17 -30.12
C SER A 3 -83.81 60.80 -29.52
N ASN A 4 -83.96 60.79 -28.23
CA ASN A 4 -84.80 59.85 -27.46
C ASN A 4 -84.58 58.33 -27.67
N SER A 5 -84.76 57.53 -26.67
CA SER A 5 -85.41 57.59 -25.34
C SER A 5 -85.31 56.23 -24.65
N THR A 6 -85.17 56.32 -23.38
CA THR A 6 -85.93 55.58 -22.36
C THR A 6 -86.28 54.11 -22.51
N GLY A 7 -86.06 53.42 -21.44
CA GLY A 7 -86.79 52.25 -21.01
C GLY A 7 -86.01 51.37 -20.06
N LEU A 8 -86.10 51.58 -18.76
CA LEU A 8 -86.97 50.92 -17.77
C LEU A 8 -86.71 49.39 -17.67
N GLY A 9 -86.24 48.93 -16.59
CA GLY A 9 -86.90 48.00 -15.73
C GLY A 9 -85.91 47.10 -14.93
N VAL A 10 -85.76 47.47 -13.70
CA VAL A 10 -86.02 46.75 -12.45
C VAL A 10 -85.82 45.22 -12.42
N ALA A 11 -85.14 44.82 -11.30
CA ALA A 11 -85.09 43.54 -10.61
C ALA A 11 -84.21 42.41 -11.17
N ALA A 12 -83.20 42.08 -10.47
CA ALA A 12 -83.25 41.08 -9.41
C ALA A 12 -81.92 41.03 -8.61
N ALA A 13 -82.05 41.35 -7.36
CA ALA A 13 -81.09 40.96 -6.31
C ALA A 13 -81.03 39.45 -6.21
N ALA A 14 -79.93 38.97 -5.63
CA ALA A 14 -79.73 37.62 -5.18
C ALA A 14 -78.89 36.71 -6.12
N ALA A 15 -77.54 36.73 -5.93
CA ALA A 15 -76.67 35.58 -5.82
C ALA A 15 -75.23 36.03 -5.52
N PHE A 16 -75.05 36.74 -4.41
CA PHE A 16 -73.73 36.86 -3.77
C PHE A 16 -73.55 35.60 -2.94
N GLY A 17 -73.31 34.48 -3.63
CA GLY A 17 -73.12 33.14 -3.08
C GLY A 17 -71.72 32.69 -3.31
N LEU A 18 -70.87 32.67 -2.23
CA LEU A 18 -69.76 31.80 -1.97
C LEU A 18 -68.97 31.30 -3.20
N LEU A 19 -67.96 32.05 -3.55
CA LEU A 19 -66.75 31.50 -4.07
C LEU A 19 -65.57 31.74 -3.05
N LEU A 20 -65.66 31.09 -1.88
CA LEU A 20 -64.55 30.72 -1.06
C LEU A 20 -63.85 29.58 -1.81
N ALA A 21 -63.13 29.94 -2.87
CA ALA A 21 -62.12 29.05 -3.43
C ALA A 21 -61.08 28.79 -2.34
N GLY A 22 -61.17 27.62 -1.78
CA GLY A 22 -60.18 27.12 -0.82
C GLY A 22 -58.77 27.31 -1.38
N CYS A 23 -57.92 28.03 -0.63
CA CYS A 23 -56.50 27.85 -0.72
C CYS A 23 -56.19 26.40 -0.40
N GLY A 24 -56.30 25.53 -1.40
CA GLY A 24 -55.73 24.19 -1.35
C GLY A 24 -54.24 24.36 -1.22
N LYS A 25 -53.71 24.06 -0.06
CA LYS A 25 -52.27 23.82 0.14
C LYS A 25 -51.85 22.92 -0.98
N ALA A 26 -50.95 23.38 -1.86
CA ALA A 26 -50.39 22.54 -2.91
C ALA A 26 -49.96 21.21 -2.28
N PRO A 27 -50.21 20.05 -2.90
CA PRO A 27 -49.82 18.77 -2.33
C PRO A 27 -48.31 18.82 -2.09
N GLU A 28 -47.95 18.65 -0.83
CA GLU A 28 -46.52 18.56 -0.47
C GLU A 28 -45.93 17.47 -1.33
N SER A 29 -45.02 17.86 -2.21
CA SER A 29 -44.38 16.91 -3.11
C SER A 29 -43.55 15.90 -2.27
N ASN A 30 -43.86 14.61 -2.41
CA ASN A 30 -43.11 13.53 -1.77
C ASN A 30 -41.68 13.41 -2.36
N VAL A 31 -41.21 14.44 -3.04
CA VAL A 31 -39.89 14.51 -3.68
C VAL A 31 -39.04 15.53 -2.94
N ILE A 32 -37.96 15.05 -2.38
CA ILE A 32 -36.86 15.88 -1.83
C ILE A 32 -35.95 16.21 -2.99
N VAL A 33 -35.54 17.46 -3.10
CA VAL A 33 -34.66 17.96 -4.16
C VAL A 33 -33.41 18.54 -3.51
N GLY A 34 -32.27 18.03 -3.91
CA GLY A 34 -30.95 18.55 -3.50
C GLY A 34 -30.16 18.97 -4.73
N ALA A 35 -29.70 20.22 -4.77
CA ALA A 35 -28.79 20.70 -5.80
C ALA A 35 -27.34 20.54 -5.33
N GLY A 36 -26.45 20.33 -6.28
CA GLY A 36 -25.05 20.15 -5.98
C GLY A 36 -24.17 20.05 -7.22
N HIS A 37 -23.02 19.43 -7.09
CA HIS A 37 -22.08 19.25 -8.20
C HIS A 37 -21.54 17.83 -8.23
N VAL A 38 -21.19 17.39 -9.42
CA VAL A 38 -20.57 16.09 -9.66
C VAL A 38 -19.11 16.14 -9.18
N GLU A 39 -18.71 15.09 -8.48
CA GLU A 39 -17.34 14.85 -8.05
C GLU A 39 -16.89 13.47 -8.53
N ALA A 40 -15.58 13.27 -8.65
CA ALA A 40 -14.97 11.99 -8.94
C ALA A 40 -13.67 11.83 -8.12
N THR A 41 -13.11 10.64 -8.11
CA THR A 41 -11.83 10.41 -7.43
C THR A 41 -10.68 10.84 -8.33
N ASP A 42 -9.90 11.80 -7.87
CA ASP A 42 -8.66 12.23 -8.50
C ASP A 42 -7.47 11.57 -7.82
N VAL A 43 -6.58 10.98 -8.63
CA VAL A 43 -5.32 10.41 -8.15
C VAL A 43 -4.15 11.12 -8.79
N HIS A 44 -3.34 11.76 -7.97
CA HIS A 44 -2.09 12.40 -8.38
C HIS A 44 -1.01 11.34 -8.54
N VAL A 45 -0.61 11.06 -9.76
CA VAL A 45 0.48 10.14 -10.07
C VAL A 45 1.80 10.89 -9.97
N ALA A 46 2.73 10.38 -9.17
CA ALA A 46 4.03 10.99 -8.93
C ALA A 46 5.17 9.98 -9.16
N ALA A 47 6.37 10.49 -9.46
CA ALA A 47 7.58 9.69 -9.55
C ALA A 47 7.97 9.11 -8.18
N LYS A 48 8.32 7.82 -8.12
CA LYS A 48 8.82 7.17 -6.89
C LYS A 48 10.32 7.26 -6.76
N VAL A 49 11.03 7.40 -7.87
CA VAL A 49 12.48 7.46 -7.96
C VAL A 49 12.92 8.68 -8.74
N ALA A 50 14.15 9.15 -8.49
CA ALA A 50 14.75 10.23 -9.27
C ALA A 50 15.18 9.71 -10.65
N GLY A 51 15.06 10.56 -11.67
CA GLY A 51 15.50 10.26 -13.02
C GLY A 51 14.99 11.25 -14.04
N ARG A 52 15.62 11.27 -15.21
CA ARG A 52 15.12 12.05 -16.35
C ARG A 52 13.94 11.32 -17.00
N LEU A 53 12.88 12.03 -17.30
CA LEU A 53 11.69 11.50 -17.96
C LEU A 53 11.97 11.22 -19.44
N LEU A 54 12.20 9.94 -19.79
CA LEU A 54 12.55 9.54 -21.16
C LEU A 54 11.32 9.42 -22.06
N LYS A 55 10.23 8.83 -21.54
CA LYS A 55 8.99 8.63 -22.27
C LYS A 55 7.80 9.08 -21.45
N PHE A 56 6.99 9.93 -22.00
CA PHE A 56 5.73 10.38 -21.43
C PHE A 56 4.83 10.89 -22.56
N SER A 57 4.14 9.97 -23.23
CA SER A 57 3.34 10.27 -24.43
C SER A 57 1.89 10.62 -24.15
N LEU A 58 1.44 10.54 -22.88
CA LEU A 58 0.07 10.84 -22.50
C LEU A 58 -0.29 12.30 -22.75
N GLN A 59 -1.55 12.50 -23.14
CA GLN A 59 -2.18 13.79 -23.27
C GLN A 59 -3.39 13.89 -22.34
N GLU A 60 -3.80 15.11 -22.02
CA GLU A 60 -5.06 15.34 -21.32
C GLU A 60 -6.23 14.82 -22.16
N GLY A 61 -7.14 14.11 -21.52
CA GLY A 61 -8.26 13.42 -22.18
C GLY A 61 -7.99 11.96 -22.53
N ASP A 62 -6.75 11.48 -22.47
CA ASP A 62 -6.43 10.07 -22.72
C ASP A 62 -7.04 9.16 -21.66
N THR A 63 -7.59 8.03 -22.09
CA THR A 63 -8.07 6.97 -21.20
C THR A 63 -6.94 6.00 -20.90
N VAL A 64 -6.73 5.72 -19.60
CA VAL A 64 -5.72 4.79 -19.12
C VAL A 64 -6.35 3.67 -18.31
N LYS A 65 -5.69 2.50 -18.30
CA LYS A 65 -6.13 1.32 -17.54
C LYS A 65 -5.25 1.10 -16.32
N LEU A 66 -5.80 0.50 -15.28
CA LEU A 66 -5.04 0.04 -14.12
C LEU A 66 -3.81 -0.76 -14.54
N GLY A 67 -2.62 -0.40 -14.04
CA GLY A 67 -1.34 -1.04 -14.34
C GLY A 67 -0.72 -0.66 -15.68
N GLN A 68 -1.38 0.15 -16.50
CA GLN A 68 -0.81 0.64 -17.77
C GLN A 68 0.42 1.51 -17.49
N ALA A 69 1.51 1.26 -18.23
CA ALA A 69 2.70 2.12 -18.16
C ALA A 69 2.38 3.51 -18.71
N LEU A 70 2.64 4.53 -17.92
CA LEU A 70 2.38 5.93 -18.21
C LEU A 70 3.65 6.66 -18.61
N ALA A 71 4.73 6.41 -17.89
CA ALA A 71 6.00 7.09 -18.02
C ALA A 71 7.17 6.14 -17.77
N GLU A 72 8.32 6.48 -18.35
CA GLU A 72 9.58 5.75 -18.18
C GLU A 72 10.69 6.76 -17.86
N LEU A 73 11.32 6.58 -16.69
CA LEU A 73 12.48 7.38 -16.28
C LEU A 73 13.78 6.69 -16.69
N ASP A 74 14.85 7.49 -16.84
CA ASP A 74 16.19 6.99 -17.10
C ASP A 74 16.70 6.18 -15.89
N THR A 75 17.10 4.95 -16.16
CA THR A 75 17.62 4.01 -15.17
C THR A 75 19.10 3.71 -15.35
N THR A 76 19.81 4.45 -16.22
CA THR A 76 21.21 4.16 -16.57
C THR A 76 22.09 4.08 -15.33
N ASP A 77 22.01 5.06 -14.44
CA ASP A 77 22.80 5.10 -13.22
C ASP A 77 22.42 3.97 -12.26
N ASN A 78 21.12 3.67 -12.14
CA ASN A 78 20.62 2.57 -11.30
C ASN A 78 21.08 1.20 -11.83
N LEU A 79 21.13 1.02 -13.16
CA LEU A 79 21.64 -0.21 -13.76
C LEU A 79 23.15 -0.41 -13.54
N LEU A 80 23.93 0.69 -13.57
CA LEU A 80 25.35 0.65 -13.23
C LEU A 80 25.58 0.30 -11.75
N ALA A 81 24.83 0.96 -10.85
CA ALA A 81 24.84 0.67 -9.42
C ALA A 81 24.43 -0.78 -9.12
N LEU A 82 23.38 -1.30 -9.79
CA LEU A 82 22.97 -2.70 -9.64
C LEU A 82 24.07 -3.68 -10.07
N ARG A 83 24.76 -3.37 -11.17
CA ARG A 83 25.88 -4.22 -11.63
C ARG A 83 27.00 -4.28 -10.59
N GLN A 84 27.33 -3.15 -9.98
CA GLN A 84 28.29 -3.09 -8.88
C GLN A 84 27.81 -3.90 -7.67
N ALA A 85 26.56 -3.67 -7.21
CA ALA A 85 25.99 -4.36 -6.06
C ALA A 85 25.94 -5.89 -6.25
N ARG A 86 25.71 -6.36 -7.48
CA ARG A 86 25.77 -7.79 -7.81
C ARG A 86 27.19 -8.33 -7.70
N GLY A 87 28.21 -7.55 -8.11
CA GLY A 87 29.62 -7.90 -7.90
C GLY A 87 29.96 -8.04 -6.42
N ASP A 88 29.52 -7.09 -5.59
CA ASP A 88 29.75 -7.11 -4.14
C ASP A 88 29.05 -8.31 -3.47
N ARG A 89 27.83 -8.64 -3.90
CA ARG A 89 27.09 -9.84 -3.47
C ARG A 89 27.86 -11.12 -3.84
N ASP A 90 28.34 -11.23 -5.06
CA ASP A 90 29.09 -12.40 -5.54
C ASP A 90 30.41 -12.58 -4.78
N GLN A 91 31.08 -11.47 -4.44
CA GLN A 91 32.24 -11.48 -3.57
C GLN A 91 31.90 -12.00 -2.17
N ALA A 92 30.81 -11.51 -1.55
CA ALA A 92 30.39 -11.98 -0.24
C ALA A 92 29.96 -13.46 -0.27
N ALA A 93 29.33 -13.92 -1.36
CA ALA A 93 28.99 -15.33 -1.56
C ALA A 93 30.25 -16.22 -1.63
N ALA A 94 31.28 -15.79 -2.35
CA ALA A 94 32.54 -16.50 -2.45
C ALA A 94 33.25 -16.55 -1.09
N GLU A 95 33.24 -15.47 -0.30
CA GLU A 95 33.78 -15.44 1.06
C GLU A 95 33.03 -16.42 1.98
N LEU A 96 31.71 -16.43 1.96
CA LEU A 96 30.92 -17.42 2.72
C LEU A 96 31.29 -18.84 2.31
N ALA A 97 31.36 -19.12 0.99
CA ALA A 97 31.74 -20.45 0.49
C ALA A 97 33.13 -20.89 0.99
N LEU A 98 34.06 -19.96 1.01
CA LEU A 98 35.43 -20.22 1.55
C LEU A 98 35.38 -20.55 3.05
N ARG A 99 34.60 -19.81 3.84
CA ARG A 99 34.44 -20.07 5.29
C ARG A 99 33.77 -21.42 5.56
N VAL A 100 32.74 -21.75 4.76
CA VAL A 100 32.05 -23.04 4.88
C VAL A 100 32.90 -24.21 4.44
N ALA A 101 33.74 -24.05 3.41
CA ALA A 101 34.66 -25.07 2.96
C ALA A 101 35.72 -25.43 4.03
N GLY A 102 36.09 -24.48 4.90
CA GLY A 102 37.05 -24.69 5.99
C GLY A 102 38.49 -24.87 5.52
N SER A 103 39.26 -25.71 6.27
CA SER A 103 40.69 -26.00 5.91
C SER A 103 40.76 -26.88 4.67
N ARG A 104 41.83 -26.71 3.92
CA ARG A 104 42.04 -27.55 2.73
C ARG A 104 42.31 -29.01 3.15
N PRO A 105 41.92 -30.00 2.32
CA PRO A 105 42.15 -31.40 2.60
C PRO A 105 43.64 -31.70 2.84
N GLU A 106 44.55 -30.99 2.13
CA GLU A 106 46.02 -31.15 2.24
C GLU A 106 46.50 -30.69 3.63
N ASP A 107 46.01 -29.56 4.16
CA ASP A 107 46.38 -29.04 5.47
C ASP A 107 45.95 -30.02 6.59
N ILE A 108 44.74 -30.64 6.41
CA ILE A 108 44.28 -31.69 7.34
C ILE A 108 45.13 -32.95 7.27
N ALA A 109 45.56 -33.35 6.07
CA ALA A 109 46.42 -34.50 5.88
C ALA A 109 47.84 -34.28 6.47
N GLU A 110 48.38 -33.07 6.31
CA GLU A 110 49.64 -32.69 6.93
C GLU A 110 49.56 -32.75 8.47
N ALA A 111 48.54 -32.14 9.07
CA ALA A 111 48.30 -32.19 10.51
C ALA A 111 48.11 -33.64 11.02
N ALA A 112 47.43 -34.49 10.25
CA ALA A 112 47.29 -35.91 10.58
C ALA A 112 48.63 -36.65 10.58
N THR A 113 49.53 -36.33 9.64
CA THR A 113 50.88 -36.91 9.58
C THR A 113 51.73 -36.48 10.78
N GLN A 114 51.60 -35.24 11.23
CA GLN A 114 52.28 -34.72 12.43
C GLN A 114 51.79 -35.47 13.69
N VAL A 115 50.47 -35.76 13.81
CA VAL A 115 49.95 -36.59 14.91
C VAL A 115 50.53 -38.01 14.86
N ALA A 116 50.61 -38.63 13.68
CA ALA A 116 51.19 -39.97 13.53
C ALA A 116 52.65 -40.03 13.96
N SER A 117 53.47 -39.03 13.56
CA SER A 117 54.87 -38.91 14.02
C SER A 117 54.94 -38.72 15.52
N ALA A 118 54.21 -37.80 16.13
CA ALA A 118 54.23 -37.57 17.58
C ALA A 118 53.77 -38.80 18.38
N ARG A 119 52.85 -39.59 17.82
CA ARG A 119 52.40 -40.87 18.42
C ARG A 119 53.55 -41.95 18.41
N ALA A 120 54.30 -42.05 17.31
CA ALA A 120 55.44 -42.94 17.22
C ALA A 120 56.53 -42.54 18.20
N ASP A 121 56.79 -41.20 18.34
CA ASP A 121 57.79 -40.68 19.31
C ASP A 121 57.35 -41.04 20.75
N LEU A 122 56.10 -40.93 21.11
CA LEU A 122 55.54 -41.29 22.43
C LEU A 122 55.71 -42.81 22.67
N ASP A 123 55.35 -43.66 21.69
CA ASP A 123 55.49 -45.11 21.79
C ASP A 123 56.97 -45.53 22.04
N GLY A 124 57.92 -44.90 21.33
CA GLY A 124 59.35 -45.10 21.54
C GLY A 124 59.81 -44.69 22.95
N ALA A 125 59.35 -43.49 23.40
CA ALA A 125 59.71 -43.00 24.75
C ALA A 125 59.05 -43.84 25.87
N GLN A 126 57.83 -44.39 25.66
CA GLN A 126 57.17 -45.29 26.62
C GLN A 126 58.00 -46.62 26.73
N LYS A 127 58.35 -47.24 25.61
CA LYS A 127 59.21 -48.48 25.61
C LYS A 127 60.55 -48.27 26.29
N ASP A 128 61.12 -47.08 26.14
CA ASP A 128 62.37 -46.71 26.81
C ASP A 128 62.17 -46.59 28.32
N LEU A 129 61.12 -45.93 28.78
CA LEU A 129 60.73 -45.83 30.19
C LEU A 129 60.56 -47.25 30.81
N ASP A 130 59.77 -48.12 30.12
CA ASP A 130 59.45 -49.47 30.57
C ASP A 130 60.72 -50.27 30.68
N ARG A 131 61.69 -50.12 29.78
CA ARG A 131 63.02 -50.75 29.82
C ARG A 131 63.86 -50.27 31.01
N MET A 132 63.91 -48.92 31.23
CA MET A 132 64.65 -48.35 32.34
C MET A 132 64.08 -48.73 33.71
N GLN A 133 62.75 -48.78 33.81
CA GLN A 133 62.05 -49.25 35.00
C GLN A 133 62.43 -50.72 35.26
N GLY A 134 62.37 -51.61 34.27
CA GLY A 134 62.72 -53.02 34.41
C GLY A 134 64.18 -53.26 34.74
N LEU A 135 65.10 -52.40 34.30
CA LEU A 135 66.53 -52.46 34.71
C LEU A 135 66.73 -52.02 36.16
N LEU A 136 65.98 -50.97 36.62
CA LEU A 136 66.00 -50.51 38.00
C LEU A 136 65.49 -51.60 38.96
N ASP A 137 64.33 -52.23 38.60
CA ASP A 137 63.72 -53.30 39.41
C ASP A 137 64.62 -54.52 39.56
N ARG A 138 65.51 -54.76 38.61
CA ARG A 138 66.52 -55.85 38.67
C ARG A 138 67.87 -55.40 39.28
N GLY A 139 67.93 -54.16 39.80
CA GLY A 139 69.15 -53.65 40.43
C GLY A 139 70.26 -53.29 39.46
N SER A 140 70.02 -53.27 38.13
CA SER A 140 71.05 -52.99 37.09
C SER A 140 70.89 -51.57 36.49
N GLY A 141 69.88 -50.77 36.92
CA GLY A 141 69.62 -49.42 36.52
C GLY A 141 69.75 -48.39 37.63
N THR A 142 69.67 -47.10 37.26
CA THR A 142 69.70 -46.02 38.25
C THR A 142 68.32 -45.30 38.28
N ALA A 143 67.95 -44.76 39.44
CA ALA A 143 66.70 -43.96 39.57
C ALA A 143 66.72 -42.75 38.64
N LYS A 144 67.93 -42.15 38.44
CA LYS A 144 68.12 -41.03 37.54
C LYS A 144 67.74 -41.38 36.09
N SER A 145 68.22 -42.54 35.57
CA SER A 145 68.00 -43.00 34.22
C SER A 145 66.48 -43.21 33.95
N ARG A 146 65.77 -43.78 34.95
CA ARG A 146 64.35 -44.00 34.94
C ARG A 146 63.60 -42.63 34.94
N ASP A 147 64.01 -41.67 35.78
CA ASP A 147 63.36 -40.34 35.87
C ASP A 147 63.59 -39.50 34.59
N ASP A 148 64.80 -39.60 33.98
CA ASP A 148 65.09 -38.99 32.69
C ASP A 148 64.23 -39.58 31.56
N ALA A 149 64.03 -40.90 31.50
CA ALA A 149 63.12 -41.57 30.56
C ALA A 149 61.63 -41.20 30.79
N ARG A 150 61.25 -41.11 32.07
CA ARG A 150 59.85 -40.62 32.41
C ARG A 150 59.62 -39.18 31.93
N THR A 151 60.59 -38.30 32.20
CA THR A 151 60.54 -36.91 31.74
C THR A 151 60.33 -36.83 30.21
N ARG A 152 61.19 -37.64 29.46
CA ARG A 152 61.07 -37.70 27.99
C ARG A 152 59.71 -38.18 27.52
N ARG A 153 59.18 -39.26 28.15
CA ARG A 153 57.85 -39.77 27.85
C ARG A 153 56.79 -38.71 28.11
N ASP A 154 56.86 -37.96 29.24
CA ASP A 154 55.91 -36.91 29.59
C ASP A 154 55.94 -35.73 28.59
N MET A 155 57.18 -35.38 28.12
CA MET A 155 57.36 -34.35 27.06
C MET A 155 56.75 -34.79 25.72
N THR A 156 57.00 -36.03 25.28
CA THR A 156 56.42 -36.56 24.03
C THR A 156 54.89 -36.71 24.12
N ALA A 157 54.34 -37.10 25.27
CA ALA A 157 52.91 -37.11 25.51
C ALA A 157 52.27 -35.71 25.45
N ALA A 158 52.95 -34.69 25.98
CA ALA A 158 52.51 -33.30 25.85
C ALA A 158 52.53 -32.81 24.40
N ARG A 159 53.59 -33.18 23.63
CA ARG A 159 53.68 -32.87 22.20
C ARG A 159 52.56 -33.53 21.39
N LEU A 160 52.24 -34.82 21.64
CA LEU A 160 51.13 -35.50 20.99
C LEU A 160 49.80 -34.77 21.23
N ARG A 161 49.49 -34.41 22.46
CA ARG A 161 48.27 -33.63 22.77
C ARG A 161 48.23 -32.31 22.01
N GLY A 162 49.37 -31.61 21.85
CA GLY A 162 49.43 -30.37 21.08
C GLY A 162 49.13 -30.58 19.59
N THR A 163 49.71 -31.64 18.97
CA THR A 163 49.42 -31.97 17.56
C THR A 163 48.02 -32.47 17.33
N GLU A 164 47.46 -33.26 18.24
CA GLU A 164 46.03 -33.68 18.20
C GLU A 164 45.09 -32.48 18.28
N ALA A 165 45.38 -31.51 19.14
CA ALA A 165 44.58 -30.27 19.22
C ALA A 165 44.71 -29.43 17.93
N ALA A 166 45.88 -29.42 17.27
CA ALA A 166 46.07 -28.74 15.98
C ALA A 166 45.24 -29.42 14.86
N LEU A 167 45.27 -30.76 14.79
CA LEU A 167 44.47 -31.53 13.84
C LEU A 167 42.97 -31.31 14.09
N ALA A 168 42.54 -31.31 15.33
CA ALA A 168 41.11 -31.03 15.67
C ALA A 168 40.71 -29.64 15.19
N ARG A 169 41.51 -28.60 15.38
CA ARG A 169 41.22 -27.26 14.86
C ARG A 169 41.13 -27.25 13.34
N ALA A 170 42.08 -27.89 12.66
CA ALA A 170 42.06 -27.96 11.20
C ALA A 170 40.78 -28.65 10.68
N ARG A 171 40.34 -29.73 11.32
CA ARG A 171 39.10 -30.46 10.95
C ARG A 171 37.84 -29.68 11.23
N HIS A 172 37.79 -28.87 12.27
CA HIS A 172 36.64 -28.05 12.59
C HIS A 172 36.46 -26.86 11.63
N GLY A 173 37.52 -26.40 10.98
CA GLY A 173 37.48 -25.27 10.05
C GLY A 173 37.10 -23.96 10.74
N SER A 174 36.35 -23.11 10.02
CA SER A 174 35.88 -21.81 10.53
C SER A 174 34.90 -21.97 11.69
N ARG A 175 34.97 -21.05 12.63
CA ARG A 175 34.03 -21.04 13.76
C ARG A 175 32.60 -20.77 13.29
N PRO A 176 31.54 -21.32 13.94
CA PRO A 176 30.16 -21.06 13.60
C PRO A 176 29.82 -19.56 13.54
N GLN A 177 30.45 -18.75 14.39
CA GLN A 177 30.26 -17.31 14.44
C GLN A 177 30.81 -16.60 13.18
N GLU A 178 31.98 -17.05 12.68
CA GLU A 178 32.61 -16.52 11.46
C GLU A 178 31.75 -16.85 10.21
N ILE A 179 31.16 -18.04 10.19
CA ILE A 179 30.24 -18.45 9.13
C ILE A 179 28.94 -17.64 9.23
N ALA A 180 28.41 -17.40 10.45
CA ALA A 180 27.23 -16.60 10.66
C ALA A 180 27.43 -15.13 10.24
N GLU A 181 28.60 -14.55 10.52
CA GLU A 181 28.99 -13.21 10.08
C GLU A 181 29.06 -13.11 8.56
N ALA A 182 29.74 -14.04 7.89
CA ALA A 182 29.83 -14.06 6.43
C ALA A 182 28.44 -14.23 5.78
N ARG A 183 27.56 -15.04 6.39
CA ARG A 183 26.18 -15.22 5.92
C ARG A 183 25.34 -13.93 6.08
N ALA A 184 25.49 -13.25 7.22
CA ALA A 184 24.81 -11.97 7.43
C ALA A 184 25.28 -10.89 6.45
N ARG A 185 26.59 -10.88 6.12
CA ARG A 185 27.15 -9.98 5.12
C ARG A 185 26.58 -10.27 3.73
N LEU A 186 26.51 -11.52 3.31
CA LEU A 186 25.89 -11.90 2.05
C LEU A 186 24.43 -11.43 1.98
N ALA A 187 23.64 -11.69 3.03
CA ALA A 187 22.24 -11.26 3.09
C ALA A 187 22.08 -9.73 2.98
N ALA A 188 23.01 -8.96 3.56
CA ALA A 188 23.00 -7.50 3.43
C ALA A 188 23.27 -7.06 1.98
N MET A 189 24.22 -7.69 1.28
CA MET A 189 24.51 -7.38 -0.13
C MET A 189 23.38 -7.80 -1.06
N GLU A 190 22.74 -8.93 -0.78
CA GLU A 190 21.52 -9.38 -1.51
C GLU A 190 20.37 -8.36 -1.35
N ALA A 191 20.14 -7.88 -0.13
CA ALA A 191 19.13 -6.87 0.13
C ALA A 191 19.43 -5.54 -0.58
N HIS A 192 20.70 -5.14 -0.65
CA HIS A 192 21.11 -3.95 -1.37
C HIS A 192 20.86 -4.08 -2.89
N ALA A 193 21.23 -5.20 -3.49
CA ALA A 193 20.94 -5.46 -4.90
C ALA A 193 19.44 -5.48 -5.19
N ALA A 194 18.64 -6.12 -4.32
CA ALA A 194 17.18 -6.15 -4.44
C ALA A 194 16.54 -4.75 -4.35
N ALA A 195 17.06 -3.87 -3.50
CA ALA A 195 16.60 -2.48 -3.41
C ALA A 195 16.83 -1.70 -4.71
N LEU A 196 17.99 -1.86 -5.34
CA LEU A 196 18.28 -1.24 -6.64
C LEU A 196 17.40 -1.82 -7.76
N GLU A 197 17.13 -3.12 -7.75
CA GLU A 197 16.19 -3.74 -8.68
C GLU A 197 14.77 -3.17 -8.51
N GLN A 198 14.35 -2.91 -7.27
CA GLN A 198 13.07 -2.27 -7.02
C GLN A 198 13.03 -0.82 -7.54
N GLN A 199 14.10 -0.04 -7.35
CA GLN A 199 14.19 1.31 -7.90
C GLN A 199 14.10 1.31 -9.44
N ILE A 200 14.72 0.33 -10.11
CA ILE A 200 14.62 0.18 -11.56
C ILE A 200 13.19 -0.15 -11.98
N ARG A 201 12.48 -1.02 -11.25
CA ARG A 201 11.06 -1.28 -11.52
C ARG A 201 10.19 -0.04 -11.30
N ASP A 202 10.45 0.71 -10.24
CA ASP A 202 9.71 1.93 -9.89
C ASP A 202 9.98 3.11 -10.85
N ALA A 203 11.02 3.01 -11.69
CA ALA A 203 11.28 3.96 -12.76
C ALA A 203 10.27 3.87 -13.91
N THR A 204 9.55 2.76 -14.01
CA THR A 204 8.37 2.65 -14.88
C THR A 204 7.13 3.01 -14.07
N VAL A 205 6.60 4.19 -14.30
CA VAL A 205 5.40 4.67 -13.60
C VAL A 205 4.17 4.09 -14.26
N THR A 206 3.30 3.46 -13.45
CA THR A 206 2.06 2.83 -13.93
C THR A 206 0.82 3.49 -13.35
N SER A 207 -0.31 3.38 -14.04
CA SER A 207 -1.58 3.89 -13.56
C SER A 207 -2.09 3.10 -12.34
N PRO A 208 -2.45 3.78 -11.23
CA PRO A 208 -3.02 3.14 -10.06
C PRO A 208 -4.52 2.79 -10.21
N LEU A 209 -5.18 3.30 -11.25
CA LEU A 209 -6.60 3.03 -11.52
C LEU A 209 -6.90 3.13 -13.04
N THR A 210 -8.10 2.69 -13.41
CA THR A 210 -8.65 2.95 -14.75
C THR A 210 -9.38 4.30 -14.72
N GLY A 211 -9.01 5.22 -15.62
CA GLY A 211 -9.59 6.56 -15.63
C GLY A 211 -9.14 7.39 -16.82
N VAL A 212 -9.35 8.69 -16.74
CA VAL A 212 -8.98 9.68 -17.76
C VAL A 212 -7.93 10.62 -17.20
N VAL A 213 -6.92 10.93 -17.98
CA VAL A 213 -5.91 11.94 -17.64
C VAL A 213 -6.58 13.31 -17.69
N THR A 214 -6.71 13.97 -16.55
CA THR A 214 -7.33 15.30 -16.45
C THR A 214 -6.33 16.43 -16.45
N GLU A 215 -5.11 16.16 -16.00
CA GLU A 215 -4.05 17.15 -15.96
C GLU A 215 -2.70 16.48 -16.26
N LYS A 216 -1.91 17.09 -17.13
CA LYS A 216 -0.53 16.70 -17.43
C LYS A 216 0.42 17.73 -16.84
N VAL A 217 1.15 17.34 -15.78
CA VAL A 217 2.04 18.24 -15.03
C VAL A 217 3.45 18.22 -15.59
N ALA A 218 4.04 17.01 -15.76
CA ALA A 218 5.43 16.87 -16.19
C ALA A 218 5.58 16.83 -17.72
N GLN A 219 6.76 17.21 -18.21
CA GLN A 219 7.12 17.17 -19.62
C GLN A 219 8.27 16.19 -19.85
N GLN A 220 8.27 15.54 -21.02
CA GLN A 220 9.36 14.67 -21.44
C GLN A 220 10.69 15.45 -21.47
N GLY A 221 11.74 14.84 -20.91
CA GLY A 221 13.07 15.45 -20.78
C GLY A 221 13.33 16.12 -19.44
N GLU A 222 12.32 16.34 -18.60
CA GLU A 222 12.48 16.89 -17.26
C GLU A 222 13.21 15.93 -16.33
N LEU A 223 13.93 16.48 -15.36
CA LEU A 223 14.54 15.74 -14.26
C LEU A 223 13.56 15.73 -13.09
N LEU A 224 13.06 14.54 -12.76
CA LEU A 224 12.11 14.35 -11.67
C LEU A 224 12.82 13.87 -10.40
N GLN A 225 12.23 14.24 -9.25
CA GLN A 225 12.63 13.76 -7.92
C GLN A 225 11.51 12.86 -7.36
N PRO A 226 11.80 12.02 -6.36
CA PRO A 226 10.74 11.30 -5.65
C PRO A 226 9.67 12.26 -5.13
N GLY A 227 8.39 11.99 -5.46
CA GLY A 227 7.26 12.86 -5.15
C GLY A 227 6.93 13.92 -6.22
N SER A 228 7.74 14.10 -7.26
CA SER A 228 7.40 15.01 -8.37
C SER A 228 6.15 14.54 -9.09
N PRO A 229 5.10 15.38 -9.22
CA PRO A 229 3.86 15.01 -9.90
C PRO A 229 4.08 14.85 -11.42
N LEU A 230 3.46 13.81 -12.00
CA LEU A 230 3.47 13.59 -13.45
C LEU A 230 2.14 13.99 -14.11
N CYS A 231 1.04 13.47 -13.58
CA CYS A 231 -0.31 13.73 -14.08
C CYS A 231 -1.35 13.46 -13.00
N VAL A 232 -2.57 13.92 -13.26
CA VAL A 232 -3.77 13.58 -12.49
C VAL A 232 -4.64 12.65 -13.32
N ILE A 233 -5.10 11.56 -12.71
CA ILE A 233 -6.01 10.61 -13.33
C ILE A 233 -7.31 10.60 -12.54
N THR A 234 -8.43 10.83 -13.22
CA THR A 234 -9.76 10.89 -12.63
C THR A 234 -10.55 9.63 -12.97
N ASP A 235 -11.12 8.98 -11.97
CA ASP A 235 -12.06 7.88 -12.14
C ASP A 235 -13.46 8.42 -12.47
N LEU A 236 -13.71 8.68 -13.74
CA LEU A 236 -15.01 9.18 -14.19
C LEU A 236 -16.11 8.14 -14.10
N ALA A 237 -15.80 6.84 -14.18
CA ALA A 237 -16.79 5.78 -14.19
C ALA A 237 -17.55 5.67 -12.87
N ASN A 238 -16.88 5.95 -11.75
CA ASN A 238 -17.41 5.92 -10.39
C ASN A 238 -17.64 7.32 -9.82
N ALA A 239 -18.10 8.26 -10.66
CA ALA A 239 -18.46 9.60 -10.23
C ALA A 239 -19.67 9.58 -9.29
N TRP A 240 -19.78 10.61 -8.46
CA TRP A 240 -20.95 10.81 -7.59
C TRP A 240 -21.38 12.27 -7.62
N LEU A 241 -22.65 12.50 -7.33
CA LEU A 241 -23.18 13.84 -7.12
C LEU A 241 -23.18 14.15 -5.62
N THR A 242 -22.51 15.20 -5.21
CA THR A 242 -22.59 15.75 -3.87
C THR A 242 -23.70 16.78 -3.81
N VAL A 243 -24.73 16.51 -3.01
CA VAL A 243 -25.87 17.43 -2.79
C VAL A 243 -26.03 17.77 -1.33
N TYR A 244 -26.71 18.86 -1.07
CA TYR A 244 -27.01 19.31 0.28
C TYR A 244 -28.52 19.22 0.54
N VAL A 245 -28.88 18.50 1.60
CA VAL A 245 -30.24 18.26 2.02
C VAL A 245 -30.51 18.96 3.35
N ALA A 246 -31.64 19.67 3.47
CA ALA A 246 -32.02 20.37 4.69
C ALA A 246 -32.33 19.39 5.83
N GLU A 247 -32.05 19.79 7.09
CA GLU A 247 -32.28 18.99 8.29
C GLU A 247 -33.71 18.37 8.36
N PRO A 248 -34.79 19.08 8.07
CA PRO A 248 -36.15 18.52 8.16
C PRO A 248 -36.40 17.35 7.20
N ASP A 249 -35.62 17.25 6.12
CA ASP A 249 -35.77 16.21 5.11
C ASP A 249 -34.81 15.02 5.33
N LEU A 250 -33.78 15.18 6.21
CA LEU A 250 -32.78 14.15 6.48
C LEU A 250 -33.42 12.85 6.99
N ALA A 251 -34.41 12.94 7.87
CA ALA A 251 -35.09 11.76 8.43
C ALA A 251 -35.87 10.93 7.38
N ARG A 252 -36.08 11.52 6.19
CA ARG A 252 -36.88 10.93 5.09
C ARG A 252 -35.98 10.27 4.02
N ILE A 253 -34.67 10.38 4.11
CA ILE A 253 -33.69 9.75 3.19
C ILE A 253 -32.92 8.65 3.91
N ARG A 254 -32.47 7.65 3.18
CA ARG A 254 -31.74 6.50 3.71
C ARG A 254 -30.61 6.09 2.77
N LEU A 255 -29.58 5.45 3.32
CA LEU A 255 -28.55 4.81 2.52
C LEU A 255 -29.14 3.79 1.55
N ALA A 256 -28.52 3.67 0.38
CA ALA A 256 -28.94 2.82 -0.74
C ALA A 256 -30.30 3.21 -1.37
N GLN A 257 -30.92 4.31 -0.94
CA GLN A 257 -32.17 4.80 -1.53
C GLN A 257 -31.94 5.21 -2.98
N PRO A 258 -32.81 4.83 -3.93
CA PRO A 258 -32.77 5.30 -5.31
C PRO A 258 -32.93 6.81 -5.40
N ALA A 259 -32.18 7.41 -6.31
CA ALA A 259 -32.28 8.83 -6.64
C ALA A 259 -32.23 9.01 -8.16
N GLU A 260 -32.96 10.01 -8.66
CA GLU A 260 -32.85 10.47 -10.04
C GLU A 260 -31.95 11.71 -10.05
N VAL A 261 -30.87 11.67 -10.82
CA VAL A 261 -30.00 12.83 -11.03
C VAL A 261 -30.31 13.46 -12.36
N VAL A 262 -30.53 14.76 -12.35
CA VAL A 262 -30.88 15.58 -13.52
C VAL A 262 -29.86 16.70 -13.66
N THR A 263 -29.25 16.82 -14.83
CA THR A 263 -28.38 17.93 -15.19
C THR A 263 -29.19 19.15 -15.67
N ASP A 264 -28.57 20.30 -15.75
CA ASP A 264 -29.24 21.54 -16.16
C ASP A 264 -29.74 21.48 -17.63
N ASP A 265 -29.10 20.67 -18.48
CA ASP A 265 -29.54 20.40 -19.86
C ASP A 265 -30.67 19.36 -19.96
N GLY A 266 -31.18 18.86 -18.82
CA GLY A 266 -32.32 17.96 -18.74
C GLY A 266 -31.99 16.47 -18.88
N GLN A 267 -30.73 16.08 -18.96
CA GLN A 267 -30.33 14.67 -18.96
C GLN A 267 -30.59 14.03 -17.61
N ARG A 268 -31.07 12.78 -17.62
CA ARG A 268 -31.48 12.05 -16.42
C ARG A 268 -30.68 10.78 -16.28
N ARG A 269 -30.24 10.49 -15.05
CA ARG A 269 -29.55 9.24 -14.71
C ARG A 269 -30.06 8.72 -13.36
N GLY A 270 -30.24 7.42 -13.28
CA GLY A 270 -30.48 6.75 -12.00
C GLY A 270 -29.20 6.69 -11.17
N GLY A 271 -29.35 6.91 -9.88
CA GLY A 271 -28.29 6.76 -8.90
C GLY A 271 -28.85 6.23 -7.59
N HIS A 272 -28.02 6.12 -6.58
CA HIS A 272 -28.43 5.74 -5.23
C HIS A 272 -27.59 6.47 -4.19
N ILE A 273 -28.16 6.69 -3.00
CA ILE A 273 -27.45 7.35 -1.90
C ILE A 273 -26.36 6.42 -1.38
N THR A 274 -25.10 6.86 -1.48
CA THR A 274 -23.91 6.12 -1.00
C THR A 274 -23.41 6.62 0.33
N TYR A 275 -23.70 7.89 0.67
CA TYR A 275 -23.21 8.49 1.90
C TYR A 275 -24.15 9.60 2.35
N ILE A 276 -24.36 9.69 3.66
CA ILE A 276 -25.05 10.80 4.35
C ILE A 276 -24.11 11.28 5.46
N SER A 277 -23.75 12.57 5.46
CA SER A 277 -22.86 13.14 6.48
C SER A 277 -23.52 13.07 7.85
N PRO A 278 -22.79 12.62 8.90
CA PRO A 278 -23.24 12.71 10.28
C PRO A 278 -23.18 14.13 10.86
N GLU A 279 -22.45 15.02 10.19
CA GLU A 279 -22.23 16.41 10.62
C GLU A 279 -22.99 17.37 9.72
N ALA A 280 -23.64 18.36 10.34
CA ALA A 280 -24.27 19.45 9.63
C ALA A 280 -23.23 20.45 9.11
N GLU A 281 -23.45 20.93 7.91
CA GLU A 281 -22.67 22.02 7.31
C GLU A 281 -23.55 23.26 7.15
N PHE A 282 -22.96 24.44 7.18
CA PHE A 282 -23.67 25.66 6.77
C PHE A 282 -23.75 25.70 5.24
N THR A 283 -24.87 26.16 4.70
CA THR A 283 -25.05 26.31 3.26
C THR A 283 -23.81 26.96 2.60
N PRO A 284 -23.23 26.36 1.55
CA PRO A 284 -22.09 26.94 0.84
C PRO A 284 -22.40 28.37 0.35
N LYS A 285 -21.40 29.25 0.34
CA LYS A 285 -21.51 30.69 0.01
C LYS A 285 -22.15 31.06 -1.36
N ASN A 286 -22.43 30.09 -2.21
CA ASN A 286 -22.99 30.29 -3.56
C ASN A 286 -24.51 30.40 -3.60
N VAL A 287 -25.20 30.40 -2.46
CA VAL A 287 -26.68 30.58 -2.41
C VAL A 287 -27.02 32.05 -2.35
N GLN A 288 -27.80 32.53 -3.32
CA GLN A 288 -28.03 33.97 -3.59
C GLN A 288 -29.05 34.64 -2.70
N THR A 289 -29.82 33.92 -1.87
CA THR A 289 -30.86 34.50 -1.02
C THR A 289 -30.51 34.52 0.47
N ARG A 290 -30.92 35.60 1.18
CA ARG A 290 -30.62 35.80 2.61
C ARG A 290 -31.25 34.74 3.51
N ASP A 291 -32.41 34.22 3.16
CA ASP A 291 -33.19 33.26 3.96
C ASP A 291 -32.63 31.82 3.87
N GLU A 292 -31.82 31.51 2.88
CA GLU A 292 -31.21 30.18 2.70
C GLU A 292 -29.81 30.07 3.33
N ARG A 293 -29.14 31.18 3.68
CA ARG A 293 -27.81 31.21 4.22
C ARG A 293 -27.67 30.71 5.67
N VAL A 294 -28.75 30.49 6.38
CA VAL A 294 -28.76 30.16 7.82
C VAL A 294 -29.31 28.74 8.08
N LYS A 295 -29.65 27.98 7.05
CA LYS A 295 -30.14 26.61 7.24
C LYS A 295 -29.02 25.62 7.36
N LEU A 296 -29.08 24.79 8.41
CA LEU A 296 -28.22 23.61 8.52
C LEU A 296 -28.58 22.63 7.42
N VAL A 297 -27.57 22.19 6.68
CA VAL A 297 -27.69 21.21 5.61
C VAL A 297 -26.75 20.05 5.85
N PHE A 298 -27.13 18.90 5.34
CA PHE A 298 -26.31 17.70 5.42
C PHE A 298 -25.85 17.32 4.03
N LYS A 299 -24.54 17.01 3.92
CA LYS A 299 -23.95 16.53 2.69
C LYS A 299 -24.41 15.09 2.42
N VAL A 300 -24.94 14.86 1.24
CA VAL A 300 -25.37 13.55 0.74
C VAL A 300 -24.67 13.27 -0.57
N LYS A 301 -24.05 12.08 -0.69
CA LYS A 301 -23.45 11.64 -1.95
C LYS A 301 -24.36 10.62 -2.63
N VAL A 302 -24.60 10.85 -3.90
CA VAL A 302 -25.37 9.97 -4.77
C VAL A 302 -24.43 9.36 -5.80
N GLY A 303 -24.16 8.06 -5.69
CA GLY A 303 -23.33 7.32 -6.65
C GLY A 303 -24.04 7.22 -8.01
N LEU A 304 -23.27 7.42 -9.07
CA LEU A 304 -23.74 7.42 -10.45
C LEU A 304 -23.04 6.31 -11.24
N ASP A 305 -23.74 5.65 -12.15
CA ASP A 305 -23.11 4.87 -13.21
C ASP A 305 -22.78 5.82 -14.36
N ASN A 306 -21.52 6.21 -14.45
CA ASN A 306 -21.03 7.20 -15.42
C ASN A 306 -19.99 6.62 -16.39
N ARG A 307 -20.16 5.34 -16.78
CA ARG A 307 -19.23 4.66 -17.71
C ARG A 307 -19.14 5.30 -19.09
N ASP A 308 -20.15 6.04 -19.48
CA ASP A 308 -20.19 6.82 -20.73
C ASP A 308 -19.52 8.20 -20.61
N GLY A 309 -19.07 8.59 -19.40
CA GLY A 309 -18.38 9.86 -19.15
C GLY A 309 -19.26 11.10 -19.32
N LEU A 310 -20.57 10.96 -19.28
CA LEU A 310 -21.53 12.05 -19.44
C LEU A 310 -21.37 13.11 -18.34
N PHE A 311 -21.31 12.67 -17.10
CA PHE A 311 -21.13 13.53 -15.94
C PHE A 311 -19.64 13.79 -15.72
N LYS A 312 -19.27 15.06 -15.72
CA LYS A 312 -17.88 15.50 -15.48
C LYS A 312 -17.77 16.19 -14.12
N PRO A 313 -16.63 16.05 -13.42
CA PRO A 313 -16.40 16.77 -12.18
C PRO A 313 -16.64 18.27 -12.33
N GLY A 314 -17.29 18.88 -11.35
CA GLY A 314 -17.67 20.29 -11.38
C GLY A 314 -19.00 20.58 -12.07
N MET A 315 -19.60 19.65 -12.83
CA MET A 315 -20.92 19.88 -13.45
C MET A 315 -22.00 20.05 -12.37
N PRO A 316 -22.83 21.11 -12.45
CA PRO A 316 -24.00 21.25 -11.60
C PRO A 316 -25.04 20.22 -11.97
N ALA A 317 -25.69 19.65 -10.97
CA ALA A 317 -26.80 18.72 -11.14
C ALA A 317 -27.70 18.71 -9.92
N THR A 318 -28.88 18.16 -10.09
CA THR A 318 -29.93 18.10 -9.06
C THR A 318 -30.29 16.63 -8.82
N ALA A 319 -30.26 16.19 -7.55
CA ALA A 319 -30.78 14.90 -7.16
C ALA A 319 -32.24 15.02 -6.68
N ARG A 320 -33.07 14.08 -7.10
CA ARG A 320 -34.45 13.93 -6.68
C ARG A 320 -34.63 12.62 -5.94
N PHE A 321 -35.08 12.70 -4.70
CA PHE A 321 -35.31 11.54 -3.85
C PHE A 321 -36.84 11.37 -3.64
N GLN A 322 -37.36 10.19 -3.92
CA GLN A 322 -38.71 9.86 -3.52
C GLN A 322 -38.73 9.54 -2.02
N ALA A 323 -39.41 10.33 -1.25
CA ALA A 323 -39.47 10.18 0.20
C ALA A 323 -40.92 9.91 0.67
N PRO A 324 -41.13 9.19 1.78
CA PRO A 324 -42.44 9.01 2.37
C PRO A 324 -43.02 10.36 2.77
N PRO A 325 -44.38 10.50 2.77
CA PRO A 325 -45.05 11.75 3.15
C PRO A 325 -44.64 12.19 4.55
N LYS A 326 -44.52 13.51 4.77
CA LYS A 326 -44.30 14.10 6.10
C LYS A 326 -45.44 13.67 7.01
N GLY A 327 -45.18 12.84 8.02
CA GLY A 327 -46.18 12.42 9.02
C GLY A 327 -46.49 10.94 9.10
N GLY A 328 -45.93 10.10 8.25
CA GLY A 328 -46.02 8.65 8.39
C GLY A 328 -45.07 8.16 9.47
N ALA A 329 -45.57 7.70 10.62
CA ALA A 329 -44.72 6.98 11.60
C ALA A 329 -44.09 5.76 10.94
N PRO A 330 -42.85 5.41 11.27
CA PRO A 330 -42.21 4.22 10.73
C PRO A 330 -43.02 2.98 11.12
N GLU A 331 -43.49 2.22 10.14
CA GLU A 331 -44.07 0.91 10.36
C GLU A 331 -43.08 0.03 11.08
N ARG A 332 -43.41 -0.30 12.32
CA ARG A 332 -42.60 -1.29 13.08
C ARG A 332 -42.63 -2.61 12.32
N PRO A 333 -41.50 -3.25 12.11
CA PRO A 333 -41.52 -4.61 11.56
C PRO A 333 -42.34 -5.52 12.50
N PRO A 334 -43.10 -6.46 11.94
CA PRO A 334 -43.91 -7.37 12.75
C PRO A 334 -43.01 -8.15 13.69
N THR A 335 -43.24 -7.98 14.98
CA THR A 335 -42.66 -8.84 16.01
C THR A 335 -43.12 -10.28 15.74
N SER A 336 -42.22 -11.16 15.28
CA SER A 336 -42.48 -12.58 15.22
C SER A 336 -42.76 -13.06 16.62
N GLY A 337 -44.01 -13.43 16.89
CA GLY A 337 -44.43 -14.01 18.14
C GLY A 337 -43.64 -15.29 18.42
N ALA A 338 -42.97 -15.33 19.58
CA ALA A 338 -42.54 -16.54 20.20
C ALA A 338 -43.79 -17.37 20.53
N ALA A 339 -43.95 -18.50 19.89
CA ALA A 339 -44.82 -19.58 20.32
C ALA A 339 -44.03 -20.59 21.11
N SER A 340 -44.52 -20.90 22.26
CA SER A 340 -44.23 -21.85 23.33
C SER A 340 -43.47 -23.11 22.95
#